data_96e106b0ad4238aed7a91a7b13425b47
#
_entry.id   96e106b0ad4238aed7a91a7b13425b47
#
_cell.length_a   1.000
_cell.length_b   1.000
_cell.length_c   1.000
_cell.angle_alpha   90.00
_cell.angle_beta   90.00
_cell.angle_gamma   90.00
#
_symmetry.space_group_name_H-M   'P 1'
#
loop_
_entity.id
_entity.type
_entity.pdbx_description
1 polymer ?
#
loop_
_entity_poly.entity_id
_entity_poly.type
_entity_poly.pdbx_seq_one_letter_code
_entity_poly.pdbx_strand_id
1 'polypeptide(L)'
;MSRADSAGVDEWRARAETSVLLDGFHALKHALRFGARVPVALAASRAAALALAEELAPDVRDALDGLLAEVSEETLRALVPRLHPTGVAALAVRPDRAANLAAVAHLPRTAPVVVLDNPRNLGNAGAVIRLAAGFGATGVVMTGSLDPWHPTVVRGGAGLHFATAVERLAVEELPPGPVYALDPEGEDIRGTALPDDALLAFGSERSGLSPELRARADHLVSLPMRAQVSSYNLATSVGMTLFHWSTCGTPGGPAGRPAA
;
A
#
# COMPACT_ATOMS: atom_id res chain seq x y z
N MET A 1 15.98 33.22 1.36
CA MET A 1 14.78 32.51 0.87
C MET A 1 14.20 33.28 -0.30
N SER A 2 14.14 32.68 -1.50
CA SER A 2 13.54 33.35 -2.66
C SER A 2 12.01 33.47 -2.46
N ARG A 3 11.35 34.33 -3.27
CA ARG A 3 9.89 34.49 -3.21
C ARG A 3 9.15 33.21 -3.59
N ALA A 4 9.78 32.35 -4.40
CA ALA A 4 9.26 31.05 -4.79
C ALA A 4 9.39 30.02 -3.67
N ASP A 5 10.49 30.04 -2.89
CA ASP A 5 10.70 29.15 -1.74
C ASP A 5 9.64 29.41 -0.66
N SER A 6 9.25 30.68 -0.48
CA SER A 6 8.21 31.09 0.47
C SER A 6 6.83 30.52 0.08
N ALA A 7 6.45 30.58 -1.21
CA ALA A 7 5.13 30.14 -1.66
C ALA A 7 4.94 28.61 -1.49
N GLY A 8 5.94 27.80 -1.80
CA GLY A 8 5.89 26.33 -1.60
C GLY A 8 5.81 25.93 -0.11
N VAL A 9 6.53 26.65 0.74
CA VAL A 9 6.47 26.41 2.21
C VAL A 9 5.13 26.82 2.80
N ASP A 10 4.55 27.91 2.36
CA ASP A 10 3.24 28.39 2.83
C ASP A 10 2.13 27.43 2.38
N GLU A 11 2.17 26.95 1.14
CA GLU A 11 1.25 25.91 0.65
C GLU A 11 1.41 24.60 1.41
N TRP A 12 2.65 24.18 1.71
CA TRP A 12 2.91 23.01 2.53
C TRP A 12 2.22 23.12 3.89
N ARG A 13 2.44 24.22 4.61
CA ARG A 13 1.86 24.45 5.94
C ARG A 13 0.33 24.44 5.92
N ALA A 14 -0.26 25.02 4.88
CA ALA A 14 -1.71 25.06 4.72
C ALA A 14 -2.34 23.68 4.49
N ARG A 15 -1.57 22.71 3.99
CA ARG A 15 -2.08 21.39 3.56
C ARG A 15 -1.59 20.21 4.41
N ALA A 16 -0.54 20.38 5.21
CA ALA A 16 0.15 19.28 5.88
C ALA A 16 -0.78 18.40 6.72
N GLU A 17 -1.74 18.99 7.42
CA GLU A 17 -2.65 18.26 8.32
C GLU A 17 -3.71 17.41 7.57
N THR A 18 -4.04 17.79 6.33
CA THR A 18 -5.12 17.14 5.55
C THR A 18 -4.62 16.31 4.38
N SER A 19 -3.30 16.26 4.18
CA SER A 19 -2.67 15.59 3.05
C SER A 19 -1.88 14.35 3.47
N VAL A 20 -1.62 13.50 2.52
CA VAL A 20 -0.74 12.32 2.67
C VAL A 20 0.70 12.76 2.50
N LEU A 21 1.53 12.54 3.50
CA LEU A 21 2.97 12.78 3.41
C LEU A 21 3.65 11.71 2.54
N LEU A 22 4.22 12.13 1.43
CA LEU A 22 5.09 11.33 0.59
C LEU A 22 6.55 11.61 0.98
N ASP A 23 7.13 10.71 1.76
CA ASP A 23 8.46 10.87 2.33
C ASP A 23 9.50 10.19 1.43
N GLY A 24 10.25 11.03 0.74
CA GLY A 24 11.30 10.62 -0.18
C GLY A 24 10.87 10.44 -1.64
N PHE A 25 11.88 10.42 -2.51
CA PHE A 25 11.73 10.33 -3.97
C PHE A 25 10.89 9.13 -4.42
N HIS A 26 11.10 7.95 -3.82
CA HIS A 26 10.37 6.74 -4.23
C HIS A 26 8.86 6.82 -3.95
N ALA A 27 8.45 7.44 -2.84
CA ALA A 27 7.04 7.63 -2.55
C ALA A 27 6.39 8.61 -3.53
N LEU A 28 7.09 9.70 -3.85
CA LEU A 28 6.61 10.70 -4.81
C LEU A 28 6.49 10.14 -6.22
N LYS A 29 7.53 9.45 -6.73
CA LYS A 29 7.49 8.89 -8.09
C LYS A 29 6.35 7.89 -8.28
N HIS A 30 6.11 7.01 -7.30
CA HIS A 30 5.02 6.04 -7.38
C HIS A 30 3.66 6.73 -7.30
N ALA A 31 3.49 7.69 -6.39
CA ALA A 31 2.24 8.45 -6.30
C ALA A 31 1.91 9.13 -7.65
N LEU A 32 2.88 9.80 -8.28
CA LEU A 32 2.70 10.43 -9.59
C LEU A 32 2.38 9.41 -10.68
N ARG A 33 3.11 8.28 -10.72
CA ARG A 33 2.92 7.21 -11.71
C ARG A 33 1.52 6.62 -11.68
N PHE A 34 0.92 6.56 -10.49
CA PHE A 34 -0.45 6.06 -10.29
C PHE A 34 -1.49 7.19 -10.14
N GLY A 35 -1.20 8.37 -10.70
CA GLY A 35 -2.19 9.43 -10.89
C GLY A 35 -2.56 10.22 -9.63
N ALA A 36 -1.75 10.17 -8.58
CA ALA A 36 -1.99 10.98 -7.40
C ALA A 36 -1.95 12.48 -7.71
N ARG A 37 -2.90 13.23 -7.17
CA ARG A 37 -2.83 14.68 -7.17
C ARG A 37 -1.86 15.14 -6.08
N VAL A 38 -0.74 15.73 -6.47
CA VAL A 38 0.33 16.23 -5.61
C VAL A 38 0.39 17.76 -5.71
N PRO A 39 -0.24 18.49 -4.80
CA PRO A 39 -0.28 19.97 -4.86
C PRO A 39 1.07 20.61 -4.56
N VAL A 40 1.93 19.97 -3.76
CA VAL A 40 3.23 20.54 -3.39
C VAL A 40 4.29 19.44 -3.25
N ALA A 41 5.44 19.66 -3.84
CA ALA A 41 6.64 18.86 -3.66
C ALA A 41 7.86 19.74 -3.45
N LEU A 42 8.68 19.40 -2.47
CA LEU A 42 9.84 20.14 -2.06
C LEU A 42 11.09 19.26 -2.16
N ALA A 43 12.18 19.85 -2.58
CA ALA A 43 13.49 19.18 -2.64
C ALA A 43 14.58 20.06 -2.04
N ALA A 44 15.51 19.47 -1.31
CA ALA A 44 16.71 20.15 -0.83
C ALA A 44 17.68 20.48 -1.99
N SER A 45 17.61 19.69 -3.06
CA SER A 45 18.29 19.96 -4.34
C SER A 45 17.40 19.45 -5.48
N ARG A 46 16.83 20.39 -6.25
CA ARG A 46 16.01 20.05 -7.42
C ARG A 46 16.83 19.32 -8.48
N ALA A 47 18.09 19.72 -8.68
CA ALA A 47 18.98 19.06 -9.63
C ALA A 47 19.23 17.59 -9.26
N ALA A 48 19.50 17.30 -7.98
CA ALA A 48 19.69 15.93 -7.51
C ALA A 48 18.41 15.09 -7.63
N ALA A 49 17.25 15.68 -7.33
CA ALA A 49 15.96 14.99 -7.47
C ALA A 49 15.62 14.65 -8.94
N LEU A 50 15.94 15.56 -9.87
CA LEU A 50 15.74 15.31 -11.31
C LEU A 50 16.75 14.30 -11.88
N ALA A 51 17.99 14.27 -11.38
CA ALA A 51 18.94 13.21 -11.73
C ALA A 51 18.46 11.83 -11.29
N LEU A 52 17.88 11.73 -10.08
CA LEU A 52 17.20 10.49 -9.63
C LEU A 52 16.01 10.14 -10.53
N ALA A 53 15.27 11.13 -11.02
CA ALA A 53 14.15 10.89 -11.93
C ALA A 53 14.63 10.34 -13.27
N GLU A 54 15.68 10.87 -13.85
CA GLU A 54 16.26 10.35 -15.10
C GLU A 54 16.72 8.90 -14.97
N GLU A 55 17.33 8.54 -13.83
CA GLU A 55 17.82 7.19 -13.59
C GLU A 55 16.69 6.18 -13.26
N LEU A 56 15.77 6.55 -12.38
CA LEU A 56 14.84 5.61 -11.72
C LEU A 56 13.40 5.74 -12.16
N ALA A 57 13.02 6.82 -12.83
CA ALA A 57 11.64 7.11 -13.19
C ALA A 57 11.54 8.14 -14.34
N PRO A 58 12.15 7.85 -15.51
CA PRO A 58 12.13 8.79 -16.66
C PRO A 58 10.71 9.10 -17.14
N ASP A 59 9.77 8.19 -16.92
CA ASP A 59 8.35 8.33 -17.24
C ASP A 59 7.63 9.46 -16.50
N VAL A 60 8.08 9.84 -15.31
CA VAL A 60 7.50 10.93 -14.51
C VAL A 60 8.44 12.15 -14.36
N ARG A 61 9.56 12.16 -15.05
CA ARG A 61 10.57 13.21 -14.92
C ARG A 61 10.03 14.60 -15.22
N ASP A 62 9.28 14.76 -16.30
CA ASP A 62 8.72 16.07 -16.70
C ASP A 62 7.66 16.55 -15.72
N ALA A 63 6.85 15.65 -15.16
CA ALA A 63 5.91 15.99 -14.10
C ALA A 63 6.64 16.44 -12.83
N LEU A 64 7.74 15.80 -12.47
CA LEU A 64 8.59 16.19 -11.35
C LEU A 64 9.26 17.54 -11.58
N ASP A 65 9.74 17.80 -12.79
CA ASP A 65 10.37 19.08 -13.15
C ASP A 65 9.41 20.25 -12.99
N GLY A 66 8.15 20.08 -13.39
CA GLY A 66 7.12 21.11 -13.22
C GLY A 66 6.63 21.30 -11.78
N LEU A 67 6.84 20.31 -10.91
CA LEU A 67 6.26 20.26 -9.57
C LEU A 67 7.25 20.66 -8.46
N LEU A 68 8.53 20.27 -8.59
CA LEU A 68 9.52 20.40 -7.52
C LEU A 68 9.94 21.86 -7.29
N ALA A 69 9.70 22.35 -6.07
CA ALA A 69 10.29 23.59 -5.57
C ALA A 69 11.53 23.29 -4.71
N GLU A 70 12.62 24.02 -4.95
CA GLU A 70 13.84 23.87 -4.15
C GLU A 70 13.72 24.70 -2.88
N VAL A 71 14.10 24.12 -1.73
CA VAL A 71 14.17 24.79 -0.44
C VAL A 71 15.47 24.38 0.27
N SER A 72 15.88 25.16 1.28
CA SER A 72 17.05 24.73 2.06
C SER A 72 16.78 23.41 2.78
N GLU A 73 17.83 22.60 2.98
CA GLU A 73 17.72 21.35 3.73
C GLU A 73 17.20 21.59 5.16
N GLU A 74 17.58 22.71 5.77
CA GLU A 74 17.10 23.14 7.09
C GLU A 74 15.58 23.38 7.05
N THR A 75 15.08 24.08 6.04
CA THR A 75 13.64 24.32 5.85
C THR A 75 12.91 23.00 5.67
N LEU A 76 13.41 22.11 4.79
CA LEU A 76 12.76 20.83 4.55
C LEU A 76 12.74 19.97 5.82
N ARG A 77 13.83 19.96 6.59
CA ARG A 77 13.93 19.25 7.87
C ARG A 77 12.94 19.75 8.92
N ALA A 78 12.64 21.05 8.90
CA ALA A 78 11.64 21.64 9.80
C ALA A 78 10.18 21.31 9.42
N LEU A 79 9.93 20.89 8.18
CA LEU A 79 8.59 20.60 7.66
C LEU A 79 8.21 19.12 7.76
N VAL A 80 9.17 18.21 7.92
CA VAL A 80 8.92 16.77 7.95
C VAL A 80 9.37 16.16 9.27
N PRO A 81 8.73 15.09 9.75
CA PRO A 81 9.13 14.43 11.01
C PRO A 81 10.57 13.89 10.96
N ARG A 82 11.01 13.49 9.80
CA ARG A 82 12.37 13.00 9.54
C ARG A 82 12.73 13.22 8.08
N LEU A 83 13.85 13.88 7.84
CA LEU A 83 14.33 14.09 6.47
C LEU A 83 14.77 12.76 5.83
N HIS A 84 14.19 12.46 4.68
CA HIS A 84 14.60 11.29 3.88
C HIS A 84 15.97 11.54 3.22
N PRO A 85 16.84 10.52 3.08
CA PRO A 85 18.16 10.67 2.46
C PRO A 85 18.16 11.25 1.04
N THR A 86 17.06 11.08 0.28
CA THR A 86 16.91 11.68 -1.06
C THR A 86 16.63 13.18 -1.04
N GLY A 87 16.45 13.79 0.13
CA GLY A 87 16.15 15.21 0.25
C GLY A 87 14.86 15.67 -0.46
N VAL A 88 13.88 14.78 -0.62
CA VAL A 88 12.60 15.06 -1.28
C VAL A 88 11.44 14.73 -0.34
N ALA A 89 10.44 15.60 -0.31
CA ALA A 89 9.18 15.34 0.35
C ALA A 89 8.04 16.01 -0.42
N ALA A 90 6.84 15.41 -0.39
CA ALA A 90 5.67 15.98 -1.04
C ALA A 90 4.39 15.70 -0.25
N LEU A 91 3.36 16.45 -0.55
CA LEU A 91 2.02 16.25 -0.01
C LEU A 91 1.08 15.84 -1.15
N ALA A 92 0.39 14.73 -0.98
CA ALA A 92 -0.60 14.24 -1.93
C ALA A 92 -2.01 14.32 -1.34
N VAL A 93 -2.99 14.48 -2.21
CA VAL A 93 -4.39 14.37 -1.82
C VAL A 93 -4.74 12.90 -1.63
N ARG A 94 -5.32 12.57 -0.48
CA ARG A 94 -5.81 11.21 -0.24
C ARG A 94 -6.88 10.85 -1.27
N PRO A 95 -6.85 9.64 -1.85
CA PRO A 95 -7.91 9.16 -2.73
C PRO A 95 -9.28 9.22 -2.07
N ASP A 96 -10.31 9.41 -2.89
CA ASP A 96 -11.69 9.44 -2.41
C ASP A 96 -12.07 8.08 -1.81
N ARG A 97 -12.59 8.12 -0.57
CA ARG A 97 -13.02 6.93 0.15
C ARG A 97 -14.14 6.19 -0.57
N ALA A 98 -15.09 6.91 -1.16
CA ALA A 98 -16.20 6.29 -1.87
C ALA A 98 -15.71 5.54 -3.13
N ALA A 99 -14.73 6.10 -3.84
CA ALA A 99 -14.11 5.43 -4.99
C ALA A 99 -13.35 4.16 -4.57
N ASN A 100 -12.56 4.20 -3.49
CA ASN A 100 -11.88 3.03 -2.95
C ASN A 100 -12.87 1.93 -2.53
N LEU A 101 -13.93 2.30 -1.81
CA LEU A 101 -14.98 1.35 -1.41
C LEU A 101 -15.69 0.73 -2.61
N ALA A 102 -16.00 1.53 -3.63
CA ALA A 102 -16.59 1.02 -4.87
C ALA A 102 -15.67 0.04 -5.59
N ALA A 103 -14.36 0.33 -5.64
CA ALA A 103 -13.37 -0.55 -6.25
C ALA A 103 -13.30 -1.91 -5.57
N VAL A 104 -13.23 -1.96 -4.23
CA VAL A 104 -13.15 -3.23 -3.49
C VAL A 104 -14.48 -3.99 -3.44
N ALA A 105 -15.61 -3.30 -3.56
CA ALA A 105 -16.95 -3.90 -3.55
C ALA A 105 -17.42 -4.40 -4.92
N HIS A 106 -16.78 -3.95 -6.02
CA HIS A 106 -17.15 -4.35 -7.37
C HIS A 106 -17.01 -5.87 -7.58
N LEU A 107 -17.98 -6.50 -8.24
CA LEU A 107 -17.94 -7.92 -8.63
C LEU A 107 -18.36 -8.07 -10.11
N PRO A 108 -17.80 -9.03 -10.83
CA PRO A 108 -16.66 -9.89 -10.43
C PRO A 108 -15.36 -9.10 -10.40
N ARG A 109 -14.50 -9.38 -9.42
CA ARG A 109 -13.13 -8.86 -9.40
C ARG A 109 -12.21 -9.70 -10.27
N THR A 110 -11.15 -9.09 -10.77
CA THR A 110 -10.08 -9.75 -11.53
C THR A 110 -8.83 -10.02 -10.67
N ALA A 111 -8.87 -9.60 -9.41
CA ALA A 111 -7.80 -9.80 -8.44
C ALA A 111 -8.37 -9.72 -7.01
N PRO A 112 -7.76 -10.43 -6.02
CA PRO A 112 -8.27 -10.50 -4.67
C PRO A 112 -8.13 -9.16 -3.92
N VAL A 113 -8.85 -9.06 -2.80
CA VAL A 113 -8.65 -8.04 -1.78
C VAL A 113 -7.88 -8.66 -0.62
N VAL A 114 -6.80 -8.02 -0.18
CA VAL A 114 -6.06 -8.42 1.02
C VAL A 114 -6.73 -7.79 2.24
N VAL A 115 -7.05 -8.60 3.23
CA VAL A 115 -7.63 -8.16 4.50
C VAL A 115 -6.63 -8.38 5.63
N LEU A 116 -6.22 -7.31 6.31
CA LEU A 116 -5.37 -7.37 7.49
C LEU A 116 -6.21 -7.18 8.74
N ASP A 117 -6.32 -8.21 9.55
CA ASP A 117 -7.11 -8.20 10.77
C ASP A 117 -6.31 -7.59 11.92
N ASN A 118 -6.68 -6.34 12.28
CA ASN A 118 -6.11 -5.62 13.40
C ASN A 118 -4.57 -5.61 13.43
N PRO A 119 -3.90 -5.27 12.30
CA PRO A 119 -2.44 -5.24 12.23
C PRO A 119 -1.88 -4.26 13.26
N ARG A 120 -0.69 -4.56 13.82
CA ARG A 120 -0.06 -3.74 14.86
C ARG A 120 1.23 -3.09 14.40
N ASN A 121 1.89 -3.66 13.42
CA ASN A 121 3.17 -3.15 12.93
C ASN A 121 2.98 -2.30 11.67
N LEU A 122 3.24 -1.00 11.80
CA LEU A 122 3.14 -0.03 10.70
C LEU A 122 4.02 -0.39 9.51
N GLY A 123 5.21 -0.96 9.77
CA GLY A 123 6.13 -1.39 8.71
C GLY A 123 5.58 -2.58 7.92
N ASN A 124 5.02 -3.59 8.62
CA ASN A 124 4.37 -4.71 7.97
C ASN A 124 3.17 -4.27 7.13
N ALA A 125 2.33 -3.38 7.67
CA ALA A 125 1.19 -2.82 6.95
C ALA A 125 1.62 -2.14 5.64
N GLY A 126 2.67 -1.32 5.69
CA GLY A 126 3.24 -0.69 4.49
C GLY A 126 3.80 -1.71 3.49
N ALA A 127 4.55 -2.71 3.97
CA ALA A 127 5.09 -3.76 3.13
C ALA A 127 3.98 -4.58 2.45
N VAL A 128 2.87 -4.85 3.14
CA VAL A 128 1.70 -5.52 2.55
C VAL A 128 1.07 -4.70 1.44
N ILE A 129 0.87 -3.39 1.63
CA ILE A 129 0.34 -2.51 0.58
C ILE A 129 1.26 -2.54 -0.64
N ARG A 130 2.58 -2.54 -0.42
CA ARG A 130 3.55 -2.63 -1.51
C ARG A 130 3.47 -3.96 -2.26
N LEU A 131 3.31 -5.07 -1.56
CA LEU A 131 3.11 -6.39 -2.17
C LEU A 131 1.78 -6.46 -2.94
N ALA A 132 0.69 -6.02 -2.34
CA ALA A 132 -0.64 -6.00 -2.96
C ALA A 132 -0.63 -5.20 -4.26
N ALA A 133 -0.06 -4.00 -4.25
CA ALA A 133 0.11 -3.19 -5.45
C ALA A 133 0.99 -3.88 -6.52
N GLY A 134 2.10 -4.52 -6.10
CA GLY A 134 3.02 -5.23 -7.01
C GLY A 134 2.39 -6.45 -7.66
N PHE A 135 1.47 -7.13 -6.98
CA PHE A 135 0.70 -8.26 -7.55
C PHE A 135 -0.59 -7.83 -8.25
N GLY A 136 -0.92 -6.54 -8.26
CA GLY A 136 -2.16 -6.03 -8.86
C GLY A 136 -3.42 -6.42 -8.09
N ALA A 137 -3.33 -6.65 -6.78
CA ALA A 137 -4.51 -6.87 -5.94
C ALA A 137 -5.46 -5.67 -6.00
N THR A 138 -6.77 -5.95 -5.97
CA THR A 138 -7.81 -4.91 -6.05
C THR A 138 -7.73 -3.91 -4.93
N GLY A 139 -7.36 -4.36 -3.72
CA GLY A 139 -7.23 -3.47 -2.58
C GLY A 139 -6.60 -4.13 -1.36
N VAL A 140 -6.32 -3.29 -0.37
CA VAL A 140 -5.93 -3.68 0.99
C VAL A 140 -6.92 -3.06 1.97
N VAL A 141 -7.62 -3.88 2.72
CA VAL A 141 -8.53 -3.47 3.79
C VAL A 141 -7.90 -3.83 5.13
N MET A 142 -7.92 -2.90 6.08
CA MET A 142 -7.45 -3.14 7.44
C MET A 142 -8.59 -3.01 8.43
N THR A 143 -8.71 -3.94 9.36
CA THR A 143 -9.61 -3.80 10.51
C THR A 143 -8.86 -3.19 11.70
N GLY A 144 -9.58 -2.82 12.75
CA GLY A 144 -8.98 -2.29 13.98
C GLY A 144 -8.58 -0.81 13.90
N SER A 145 -7.59 -0.41 14.70
CA SER A 145 -7.31 1.01 14.95
C SER A 145 -6.16 1.61 14.13
N LEU A 146 -5.37 0.77 13.43
CA LEU A 146 -4.24 1.27 12.65
C LEU A 146 -4.74 2.10 11.47
N ASP A 147 -4.21 3.32 11.32
CA ASP A 147 -4.47 4.15 10.14
C ASP A 147 -3.59 3.69 8.97
N PRO A 148 -4.18 3.18 7.87
CA PRO A 148 -3.41 2.74 6.70
C PRO A 148 -2.68 3.89 6.00
N TRP A 149 -3.08 5.14 6.25
CA TRP A 149 -2.45 6.35 5.69
C TRP A 149 -1.45 7.01 6.64
N HIS A 150 -1.13 6.37 7.77
CA HIS A 150 -0.10 6.86 8.67
C HIS A 150 1.24 7.02 7.92
N PRO A 151 2.02 8.10 8.13
CA PRO A 151 3.25 8.37 7.37
C PRO A 151 4.25 7.21 7.31
N THR A 152 4.36 6.43 8.40
CA THR A 152 5.23 5.24 8.44
C THR A 152 4.72 4.13 7.53
N VAL A 153 3.40 3.96 7.41
CA VAL A 153 2.79 2.96 6.50
C VAL A 153 3.00 3.41 5.06
N VAL A 154 2.76 4.69 4.75
CA VAL A 154 2.99 5.26 3.41
C VAL A 154 4.45 5.12 2.99
N ARG A 155 5.39 5.40 3.91
CA ARG A 155 6.82 5.19 3.67
C ARG A 155 7.14 3.71 3.41
N GLY A 156 6.63 2.79 4.25
CA GLY A 156 6.81 1.34 4.08
C GLY A 156 6.26 0.81 2.76
N GLY A 157 5.14 1.36 2.32
CA GLY A 157 4.52 1.07 1.02
C GLY A 157 5.14 1.83 -0.16
N ALA A 158 6.16 2.67 0.09
CA ALA A 158 6.82 3.48 -0.94
C ALA A 158 5.83 4.29 -1.81
N GLY A 159 4.73 4.78 -1.23
CA GLY A 159 3.70 5.54 -1.94
C GLY A 159 2.79 4.72 -2.86
N LEU A 160 2.88 3.39 -2.87
CA LEU A 160 2.04 2.51 -3.69
C LEU A 160 0.58 2.40 -3.21
N HIS A 161 0.21 3.16 -2.18
CA HIS A 161 -1.18 3.39 -1.77
C HIS A 161 -2.07 3.97 -2.88
N PHE A 162 -1.47 4.59 -3.90
CA PHE A 162 -2.19 5.15 -5.04
C PHE A 162 -2.34 4.15 -6.19
N ALA A 163 -1.70 2.98 -6.09
CA ALA A 163 -1.78 1.92 -7.09
C ALA A 163 -2.87 0.87 -6.81
N THR A 164 -3.46 0.89 -5.63
CA THR A 164 -4.50 -0.07 -5.19
C THR A 164 -5.42 0.62 -4.19
N ALA A 165 -6.65 0.16 -4.04
CA ALA A 165 -7.57 0.73 -3.05
C ALA A 165 -7.10 0.40 -1.63
N VAL A 166 -7.00 1.41 -0.75
CA VAL A 166 -6.55 1.21 0.64
C VAL A 166 -7.53 1.87 1.60
N GLU A 167 -8.22 1.04 2.41
CA GLU A 167 -9.22 1.51 3.35
C GLU A 167 -9.17 0.80 4.70
N ARG A 168 -9.78 1.44 5.70
CA ARG A 168 -10.05 0.84 7.00
C ARG A 168 -11.55 0.60 7.15
N LEU A 169 -11.93 -0.64 7.49
CA LEU A 169 -13.31 -1.07 7.65
C LEU A 169 -13.46 -1.89 8.94
N ALA A 170 -14.67 -1.99 9.45
CA ALA A 170 -15.02 -3.00 10.44
C ALA A 170 -15.19 -4.37 9.75
N VAL A 171 -15.13 -5.46 10.52
CA VAL A 171 -15.27 -6.81 9.96
C VAL A 171 -16.63 -6.97 9.26
N GLU A 172 -17.68 -6.36 9.79
CA GLU A 172 -19.03 -6.41 9.23
C GLU A 172 -19.16 -5.65 7.91
N GLU A 173 -18.29 -4.67 7.68
CA GLU A 173 -18.26 -3.82 6.48
C GLU A 173 -17.38 -4.37 5.35
N LEU A 174 -16.72 -5.53 5.56
CA LEU A 174 -15.86 -6.12 4.53
C LEU A 174 -16.64 -6.35 3.23
N PRO A 175 -16.01 -6.11 2.07
CA PRO A 175 -16.67 -6.24 0.77
C PRO A 175 -17.16 -7.69 0.52
N PRO A 176 -18.06 -7.89 -0.46
CA PRO A 176 -18.53 -9.22 -0.82
C PRO A 176 -17.42 -10.07 -1.45
N GLY A 177 -17.54 -11.39 -1.34
CA GLY A 177 -16.63 -12.39 -1.91
C GLY A 177 -16.30 -13.47 -0.89
N PRO A 178 -15.77 -14.63 -1.34
CA PRO A 178 -15.39 -15.73 -0.46
C PRO A 178 -14.15 -15.34 0.37
N VAL A 179 -14.21 -15.61 1.67
CA VAL A 179 -13.16 -15.29 2.63
C VAL A 179 -12.23 -16.48 2.84
N TYR A 180 -11.01 -16.38 2.37
CA TYR A 180 -9.92 -17.33 2.62
C TYR A 180 -9.02 -16.77 3.72
N ALA A 181 -9.15 -17.29 4.92
CA ALA A 181 -8.43 -16.80 6.08
C ALA A 181 -7.20 -17.68 6.39
N LEU A 182 -6.05 -17.03 6.53
CA LEU A 182 -4.78 -17.70 6.82
C LEU A 182 -4.70 -18.06 8.30
N ASP A 183 -4.73 -19.35 8.58
CA ASP A 183 -4.75 -19.92 9.92
C ASP A 183 -3.90 -21.21 9.96
N PRO A 184 -3.07 -21.45 10.98
CA PRO A 184 -2.27 -22.67 11.09
C PRO A 184 -3.07 -23.98 11.08
N GLU A 185 -4.35 -23.93 11.49
CA GLU A 185 -5.26 -25.09 11.51
C GLU A 185 -5.99 -25.31 10.17
N GLY A 186 -5.76 -24.44 9.19
CA GLY A 186 -6.38 -24.53 7.87
C GLY A 186 -5.80 -25.63 6.96
N GLU A 187 -6.46 -25.84 5.84
CA GLU A 187 -5.98 -26.73 4.77
C GLU A 187 -4.72 -26.18 4.12
N ASP A 188 -3.84 -27.06 3.64
CA ASP A 188 -2.60 -26.64 2.96
C ASP A 188 -2.92 -25.82 1.71
N ILE A 189 -2.44 -24.61 1.63
CA ILE A 189 -2.68 -23.68 0.52
C ILE A 189 -2.29 -24.27 -0.84
N ARG A 190 -1.30 -25.18 -0.89
CA ARG A 190 -0.84 -25.80 -2.13
C ARG A 190 -1.90 -26.61 -2.86
N GLY A 191 -2.90 -27.12 -2.11
CA GLY A 191 -4.05 -27.82 -2.66
C GLY A 191 -5.26 -26.92 -2.96
N THR A 192 -5.18 -25.62 -2.65
CA THR A 192 -6.31 -24.71 -2.71
C THR A 192 -6.17 -23.72 -3.86
N ALA A 193 -7.16 -23.69 -4.76
CA ALA A 193 -7.26 -22.63 -5.76
C ALA A 193 -7.88 -21.38 -5.12
N LEU A 194 -7.21 -20.24 -5.24
CA LEU A 194 -7.69 -18.96 -4.74
C LEU A 194 -8.37 -18.18 -5.88
N PRO A 195 -9.69 -17.91 -5.82
CA PRO A 195 -10.38 -17.18 -6.87
C PRO A 195 -10.02 -15.69 -6.89
N ASP A 196 -10.22 -15.05 -8.03
CA ASP A 196 -9.89 -13.63 -8.24
C ASP A 196 -10.77 -12.68 -7.38
N ASP A 197 -11.96 -13.10 -7.01
CA ASP A 197 -12.87 -12.34 -6.16
C ASP A 197 -12.73 -12.65 -4.65
N ALA A 198 -11.71 -13.42 -4.26
CA ALA A 198 -11.45 -13.75 -2.86
C ALA A 198 -11.09 -12.54 -1.99
N LEU A 199 -11.45 -12.64 -0.72
CA LEU A 199 -10.88 -11.86 0.38
C LEU A 199 -9.81 -12.73 1.04
N LEU A 200 -8.54 -12.35 0.90
CA LEU A 200 -7.41 -13.06 1.50
C LEU A 200 -7.12 -12.44 2.86
N ALA A 201 -7.54 -13.10 3.94
CA ALA A 201 -7.54 -12.56 5.28
C ALA A 201 -6.35 -13.08 6.11
N PHE A 202 -5.67 -12.15 6.78
CA PHE A 202 -4.47 -12.41 7.59
C PHE A 202 -4.65 -11.83 8.98
N GLY A 203 -4.44 -12.65 9.99
CA GLY A 203 -4.53 -12.24 11.39
C GLY A 203 -3.37 -11.35 11.83
N SER A 204 -3.54 -10.71 12.99
CA SER A 204 -2.50 -9.90 13.62
C SER A 204 -1.28 -10.75 14.03
N GLU A 205 -0.11 -10.09 14.16
CA GLU A 205 1.17 -10.76 14.46
C GLU A 205 1.20 -11.44 15.83
N ARG A 206 0.31 -11.05 16.75
CA ARG A 206 0.30 -11.60 18.12
C ARG A 206 -0.86 -12.53 18.42
N SER A 207 -2.04 -12.19 17.89
CA SER A 207 -3.29 -12.85 18.28
C SER A 207 -3.89 -13.70 17.15
N GLY A 208 -3.28 -13.65 15.95
CA GLY A 208 -3.88 -14.31 14.79
C GLY A 208 -5.17 -13.61 14.35
N LEU A 209 -6.10 -14.35 13.80
CA LEU A 209 -7.43 -13.89 13.40
C LEU A 209 -8.30 -13.57 14.62
N SER A 210 -9.07 -12.50 14.54
CA SER A 210 -10.13 -12.25 15.52
C SER A 210 -11.23 -13.31 15.42
N PRO A 211 -11.98 -13.58 16.52
CA PRO A 211 -13.11 -14.51 16.48
C PRO A 211 -14.14 -14.11 15.43
N GLU A 212 -14.38 -12.81 15.26
CA GLU A 212 -15.33 -12.25 14.30
C GLU A 212 -14.91 -12.56 12.85
N LEU A 213 -13.64 -12.32 12.51
CA LEU A 213 -13.16 -12.59 11.16
C LEU A 213 -13.02 -14.09 10.90
N ARG A 214 -12.59 -14.88 11.91
CA ARG A 214 -12.54 -16.33 11.81
C ARG A 214 -13.94 -16.94 11.59
N ALA A 215 -14.96 -16.43 12.26
CA ALA A 215 -16.34 -16.88 12.08
C ALA A 215 -16.92 -16.53 10.68
N ARG A 216 -16.37 -15.49 10.02
CA ARG A 216 -16.75 -15.08 8.67
C ARG A 216 -15.98 -15.82 7.57
N ALA A 217 -14.94 -16.59 7.92
CA ALA A 217 -14.13 -17.30 6.95
C ALA A 217 -14.94 -18.46 6.32
N ASP A 218 -14.99 -18.48 4.99
CA ASP A 218 -15.54 -19.62 4.23
C ASP A 218 -14.52 -20.76 4.16
N HIS A 219 -13.23 -20.40 4.13
CA HIS A 219 -12.12 -21.36 4.08
C HIS A 219 -11.00 -20.92 5.03
N LEU A 220 -10.50 -21.87 5.82
CA LEU A 220 -9.25 -21.71 6.55
C LEU A 220 -8.14 -22.39 5.74
N VAL A 221 -7.09 -21.65 5.43
CA VAL A 221 -5.94 -22.15 4.65
C VAL A 221 -4.64 -21.89 5.42
N SER A 222 -3.68 -22.81 5.30
CA SER A 222 -2.41 -22.70 6.00
C SER A 222 -1.23 -22.64 5.03
N LEU A 223 -0.22 -21.87 5.41
CA LEU A 223 1.07 -21.90 4.73
C LEU A 223 1.91 -23.04 5.32
N PRO A 224 2.53 -23.89 4.49
CA PRO A 224 3.34 -24.99 5.00
C PRO A 224 4.53 -24.45 5.80
N MET A 225 4.71 -24.96 7.00
CA MET A 225 5.81 -24.62 7.90
C MET A 225 6.50 -25.87 8.41
N ARG A 226 7.81 -25.74 8.69
CA ARG A 226 8.54 -26.77 9.42
C ARG A 226 7.96 -26.93 10.84
N ALA A 227 7.92 -28.14 11.33
CA ALA A 227 7.56 -28.41 12.73
C ALA A 227 8.33 -27.49 13.69
N GLN A 228 7.66 -27.00 14.73
CA GLN A 228 8.16 -26.06 15.74
C GLN A 228 8.34 -24.60 15.28
N VAL A 229 8.04 -24.25 14.03
CA VAL A 229 7.89 -22.87 13.59
C VAL A 229 6.42 -22.48 13.71
N SER A 230 6.11 -21.41 14.45
CA SER A 230 4.73 -21.03 14.78
C SER A 230 4.08 -20.09 13.79
N SER A 231 4.88 -19.30 13.08
CA SER A 231 4.36 -18.31 12.11
C SER A 231 5.46 -17.74 11.21
N TYR A 232 5.06 -17.23 10.06
CA TYR A 232 5.86 -16.32 9.24
C TYR A 232 5.55 -14.86 9.60
N ASN A 233 6.42 -13.94 9.17
CA ASN A 233 6.12 -12.52 9.21
C ASN A 233 4.87 -12.23 8.36
N LEU A 234 4.03 -11.28 8.80
CA LEU A 234 2.77 -10.93 8.13
C LEU A 234 2.95 -10.60 6.64
N ALA A 235 3.88 -9.72 6.30
CA ALA A 235 4.12 -9.35 4.91
C ALA A 235 4.66 -10.54 4.08
N THR A 236 5.48 -11.41 4.67
CA THR A 236 5.94 -12.64 4.04
C THR A 236 4.78 -13.58 3.74
N SER A 237 3.87 -13.78 4.69
CA SER A 237 2.66 -14.60 4.50
C SER A 237 1.80 -14.07 3.36
N VAL A 238 1.56 -12.76 3.33
CA VAL A 238 0.81 -12.10 2.23
C VAL A 238 1.52 -12.31 0.89
N GLY A 239 2.85 -12.12 0.84
CA GLY A 239 3.62 -12.31 -0.39
C GLY A 239 3.55 -13.73 -0.93
N MET A 240 3.69 -14.75 -0.06
CA MET A 240 3.56 -16.16 -0.43
C MET A 240 2.14 -16.48 -0.95
N THR A 241 1.11 -15.96 -0.30
CA THR A 241 -0.29 -16.19 -0.69
C THR A 241 -0.62 -15.52 -2.02
N LEU A 242 -0.19 -14.27 -2.23
CA LEU A 242 -0.39 -13.57 -3.49
C LEU A 242 0.41 -14.21 -4.64
N PHE A 243 1.62 -14.70 -4.37
CA PHE A 243 2.39 -15.45 -5.35
C PHE A 243 1.66 -16.75 -5.72
N HIS A 244 1.17 -17.51 -4.74
CA HIS A 244 0.38 -18.72 -4.99
C HIS A 244 -0.86 -18.41 -5.84
N TRP A 245 -1.66 -17.37 -5.47
CA TRP A 245 -2.79 -16.93 -6.26
C TRP A 245 -2.39 -16.59 -7.71
N SER A 246 -1.28 -15.87 -7.91
CA SER A 246 -0.84 -15.43 -9.24
C SER A 246 -0.35 -16.57 -10.14
N THR A 247 0.12 -17.68 -9.55
CA THR A 247 0.71 -18.82 -10.26
C THR A 247 -0.24 -20.01 -10.39
N CYS A 248 -1.16 -20.20 -9.45
CA CYS A 248 -2.11 -21.30 -9.41
C CYS A 248 -3.50 -20.86 -9.89
N GLY A 249 -3.59 -20.05 -10.94
CA GLY A 249 -4.82 -19.48 -11.47
C GLY A 249 -5.91 -20.52 -11.70
N THR A 250 -7.17 -20.09 -11.60
CA THR A 250 -8.36 -20.93 -11.83
C THR A 250 -8.23 -21.73 -13.13
N PRO A 251 -8.47 -23.05 -13.14
CA PRO A 251 -8.50 -23.82 -14.37
C PRO A 251 -9.55 -23.22 -15.33
N GLY A 252 -9.11 -22.56 -16.42
CA GLY A 252 -9.98 -21.93 -17.41
C GLY A 252 -9.79 -20.41 -17.58
N GLY A 253 -8.94 -19.74 -16.79
CA GLY A 253 -8.55 -18.36 -17.03
C GLY A 253 -7.56 -18.26 -18.20
N PRO A 254 -7.52 -17.11 -18.93
CA PRO A 254 -6.59 -16.94 -20.04
C PRO A 254 -5.15 -17.13 -19.55
N ALA A 255 -4.46 -18.09 -20.15
CA ALA A 255 -3.05 -18.34 -19.91
C ALA A 255 -2.26 -17.05 -20.20
N GLY A 256 -1.57 -16.53 -19.21
CA GLY A 256 -0.69 -15.37 -19.33
C GLY A 256 -1.31 -14.07 -18.83
N ARG A 257 -1.25 -13.84 -17.51
CA ARG A 257 -1.28 -12.46 -17.02
C ARG A 257 -0.04 -11.75 -17.57
N PRO A 258 -0.16 -10.58 -18.20
CA PRO A 258 1.02 -9.85 -18.65
C PRO A 258 1.91 -9.56 -17.46
N ALA A 259 3.20 -9.86 -17.59
CA ALA A 259 4.21 -9.28 -16.69
C ALA A 259 4.06 -7.77 -16.78
N ALA A 260 3.88 -7.12 -15.62
CA ALA A 260 3.78 -5.69 -15.50
C ALA A 260 5.06 -4.99 -15.96
#